data_3b30078ba5b6106f0b96eab2f6227098
#
_entry.id   3b30078ba5b6106f0b96eab2f6227098
#
_cell.length_a   1.000
_cell.length_b   1.000
_cell.length_c   1.000
_cell.angle_alpha   90.00
_cell.angle_beta   90.00
_cell.angle_gamma   90.00
#
_symmetry.space_group_name_H-M   'P 1'
#
loop_
_entity.id
_entity.type
_entity.pdbx_description
1 polymer ?
#
loop_
_entity_poly.entity_id
_entity_poly.type
_entity_poly.pdbx_seq_one_letter_code
_entity_poly.pdbx_strand_id
1 'polypeptide(L)'
;MSTRIPPRVRQALEQARAAKLARTAPDEAFSDLVTHEVNDEWLTSMQPTNDQIANAMRRWFLERYCDPAMETPFSSDMGGYFYVNGGPYDAHDQLYNRFQGLVEDGLIDAVAESLVDEQGHDWAPTQLTYYRADEDVFVDERNAPTVRLERRLDAMNDVLGLGGDPFAEATARNLVYASIIASLETFLWETLVYWVDQDVEIVKRLIRNHPLFRDEDVKFHSILDISDPIDLARTKIRVHMQTTVWHQWEKVAPLFRHAFGIRLPSVANFKEPIQTRHDIVHRSGMTVEGIEHTITVKDIHDLSNNVSSFANELDGLIAASKESAEAFDKQNENPVAE
;
A
#
# COMPACT_ATOMS: atom_id res chain seq x y z
N MET A 1 -39.60 12.01 26.17
CA MET A 1 -39.48 11.18 27.39
C MET A 1 -38.06 10.67 27.47
N SER A 2 -37.25 11.21 28.37
CA SER A 2 -35.83 10.76 28.56
C SER A 2 -35.87 9.50 29.44
N THR A 3 -35.59 8.35 28.84
CA THR A 3 -35.47 7.07 29.55
C THR A 3 -34.20 7.06 30.37
N ARG A 4 -34.29 7.43 31.66
CA ARG A 4 -33.17 7.29 32.62
C ARG A 4 -32.86 5.81 32.82
N ILE A 5 -31.62 5.42 32.48
CA ILE A 5 -31.10 4.07 32.76
C ILE A 5 -31.15 3.82 34.28
N PRO A 6 -31.74 2.68 34.75
CA PRO A 6 -31.78 2.38 36.18
C PRO A 6 -30.39 2.33 36.81
N PRO A 7 -30.20 2.77 38.06
CA PRO A 7 -28.89 2.84 38.73
C PRO A 7 -28.11 1.50 38.73
N ARG A 8 -28.80 0.39 38.94
CA ARG A 8 -28.20 -0.96 38.91
C ARG A 8 -27.67 -1.35 37.52
N VAL A 9 -28.36 -0.95 36.46
CA VAL A 9 -27.92 -1.20 35.08
C VAL A 9 -26.72 -0.32 34.73
N ARG A 10 -26.70 0.94 35.19
CA ARG A 10 -25.55 1.84 35.04
C ARG A 10 -24.32 1.27 35.74
N GLN A 11 -24.45 0.82 37.00
CA GLN A 11 -23.37 0.23 37.77
C GLN A 11 -22.84 -1.05 37.12
N ALA A 12 -23.72 -1.91 36.60
CA ALA A 12 -23.31 -3.14 35.88
C ALA A 12 -22.57 -2.80 34.58
N LEU A 13 -23.02 -1.77 33.84
CA LEU A 13 -22.35 -1.29 32.63
C LEU A 13 -20.99 -0.67 32.93
N GLU A 14 -20.88 0.11 34.02
CA GLU A 14 -19.59 0.68 34.47
C GLU A 14 -18.61 -0.40 34.90
N GLN A 15 -19.07 -1.43 35.63
CA GLN A 15 -18.24 -2.56 36.02
C GLN A 15 -17.82 -3.41 34.79
N ALA A 16 -18.71 -3.67 33.84
CA ALA A 16 -18.38 -4.38 32.61
C ALA A 16 -17.39 -3.56 31.74
N ARG A 17 -17.54 -2.24 31.69
CA ARG A 17 -16.63 -1.33 30.98
C ARG A 17 -15.24 -1.31 31.67
N ALA A 18 -15.19 -1.23 33.00
CA ALA A 18 -13.94 -1.28 33.75
C ALA A 18 -13.22 -2.62 33.57
N ALA A 19 -13.97 -3.74 33.60
CA ALA A 19 -13.41 -5.06 33.36
C ALA A 19 -12.89 -5.25 31.93
N LYS A 20 -13.56 -4.62 30.93
CA LYS A 20 -13.08 -4.63 29.54
C LYS A 20 -11.82 -3.77 29.38
N LEU A 21 -11.78 -2.58 29.96
CA LEU A 21 -10.60 -1.69 29.96
C LEU A 21 -9.39 -2.31 30.64
N ALA A 22 -9.59 -3.10 31.71
CA ALA A 22 -8.51 -3.79 32.39
C ALA A 22 -7.90 -4.95 31.58
N ARG A 23 -8.60 -5.41 30.53
CA ARG A 23 -8.16 -6.52 29.66
C ARG A 23 -7.65 -6.08 28.30
N THR A 24 -8.00 -4.90 27.82
CA THR A 24 -7.53 -4.38 26.54
C THR A 24 -6.24 -3.59 26.73
N ALA A 25 -5.27 -3.78 25.85
CA ALA A 25 -4.10 -2.90 25.81
C ALA A 25 -4.54 -1.46 25.55
N PRO A 26 -4.13 -0.48 26.38
CA PRO A 26 -4.40 0.93 26.13
C PRO A 26 -3.55 1.44 24.97
N ASP A 27 -3.90 2.59 24.40
CA ASP A 27 -3.16 3.17 23.27
C ASP A 27 -1.72 3.54 23.64
N GLU A 28 -1.46 3.87 24.91
CA GLU A 28 -0.13 4.12 25.49
C GLU A 28 0.78 2.87 25.45
N ALA A 29 0.19 1.68 25.26
CA ALA A 29 0.93 0.43 25.06
C ALA A 29 1.70 0.40 23.74
N PHE A 30 1.38 1.28 22.81
CA PHE A 30 1.97 1.31 21.48
C PHE A 30 2.72 2.61 21.24
N SER A 31 3.95 2.51 20.73
CA SER A 31 4.75 3.65 20.29
C SER A 31 4.27 4.18 18.93
N ASP A 32 3.57 3.32 18.17
CA ASP A 32 2.93 3.64 16.90
C ASP A 32 1.58 2.92 16.82
N LEU A 33 0.50 3.68 16.69
CA LEU A 33 -0.87 3.15 16.61
C LEU A 33 -1.23 2.57 15.23
N VAL A 34 -0.43 2.86 14.21
CA VAL A 34 -0.64 2.31 12.85
C VAL A 34 -0.05 0.91 12.76
N THR A 35 1.18 0.73 13.24
CA THR A 35 1.88 -0.57 13.21
C THR A 35 1.64 -1.40 14.46
N HIS A 36 0.97 -0.84 15.47
CA HIS A 36 0.85 -1.41 16.81
C HIS A 36 2.19 -1.88 17.37
N GLU A 37 3.28 -1.10 17.12
CA GLU A 37 4.57 -1.38 17.72
C GLU A 37 4.51 -1.15 19.22
N VAL A 38 4.79 -2.19 20.00
CA VAL A 38 4.65 -2.14 21.47
C VAL A 38 5.75 -1.27 22.09
N ASN A 39 5.35 -0.37 22.98
CA ASN A 39 6.23 0.52 23.70
C ASN A 39 6.95 -0.22 24.84
N ASP A 40 8.26 -0.39 24.73
CA ASP A 40 9.08 -1.08 25.75
C ASP A 40 9.08 -0.36 27.09
N GLU A 41 8.98 0.97 27.12
CA GLU A 41 8.87 1.73 28.37
C GLU A 41 7.53 1.46 29.07
N TRP A 42 6.45 1.33 28.31
CA TRP A 42 5.16 0.95 28.87
C TRP A 42 5.21 -0.45 29.51
N LEU A 43 5.84 -1.43 28.85
CA LEU A 43 6.00 -2.79 29.36
C LEU A 43 6.75 -2.81 30.70
N THR A 44 7.80 -1.99 30.83
CA THR A 44 8.74 -2.05 31.95
C THR A 44 8.44 -1.08 33.08
N SER A 45 7.89 0.11 32.79
CA SER A 45 7.79 1.21 33.76
C SER A 45 6.37 1.49 34.23
N MET A 46 5.33 1.17 33.46
CA MET A 46 3.93 1.50 33.77
C MET A 46 3.15 0.39 34.46
N GLN A 47 3.80 -0.76 34.76
CA GLN A 47 3.21 -1.92 35.44
C GLN A 47 1.86 -2.36 34.86
N PRO A 48 1.77 -2.64 33.55
CA PRO A 48 0.55 -3.14 32.95
C PRO A 48 0.16 -4.51 33.52
N THR A 49 -1.13 -4.85 33.45
CA THR A 49 -1.59 -6.19 33.84
C THR A 49 -1.20 -7.21 32.77
N ASN A 50 -1.07 -8.50 33.18
CA ASN A 50 -0.78 -9.59 32.24
C ASN A 50 -1.80 -9.65 31.09
N ASP A 51 -3.08 -9.37 31.35
CA ASP A 51 -4.12 -9.31 30.30
C ASP A 51 -3.87 -8.18 29.30
N GLN A 52 -3.39 -7.02 29.74
CA GLN A 52 -3.05 -5.90 28.88
C GLN A 52 -1.81 -6.18 28.02
N ILE A 53 -0.78 -6.79 28.63
CA ILE A 53 0.44 -7.22 27.93
C ILE A 53 0.09 -8.26 26.87
N ALA A 54 -0.67 -9.31 27.25
CA ALA A 54 -1.11 -10.35 26.30
C ALA A 54 -1.89 -9.78 25.12
N ASN A 55 -2.78 -8.83 25.37
CA ASN A 55 -3.51 -8.15 24.28
C ASN A 55 -2.61 -7.28 23.39
N ALA A 56 -1.62 -6.60 23.97
CA ALA A 56 -0.67 -5.80 23.19
C ALA A 56 0.19 -6.71 22.30
N MET A 57 0.72 -7.81 22.85
CA MET A 57 1.49 -8.80 22.10
C MET A 57 0.67 -9.43 20.96
N ARG A 58 -0.57 -9.82 21.25
CA ARG A 58 -1.48 -10.38 20.26
C ARG A 58 -1.80 -9.38 19.13
N ARG A 59 -2.08 -8.10 19.44
CA ARG A 59 -2.27 -7.06 18.43
C ARG A 59 -1.03 -6.87 17.59
N TRP A 60 0.14 -6.75 18.21
CA TRP A 60 1.43 -6.64 17.52
C TRP A 60 1.64 -7.78 16.52
N PHE A 61 1.30 -9.03 16.92
CA PHE A 61 1.45 -10.21 16.07
C PHE A 61 0.48 -10.20 14.90
N LEU A 62 -0.82 -9.98 15.14
CA LEU A 62 -1.87 -10.03 14.12
C LEU A 62 -1.81 -8.87 13.10
N GLU A 63 -1.11 -7.78 13.41
CA GLU A 63 -0.80 -6.75 12.42
C GLU A 63 0.29 -7.19 11.43
N ARG A 64 1.12 -8.15 11.80
CA ARG A 64 2.28 -8.61 11.02
C ARG A 64 2.10 -9.95 10.36
N TYR A 65 1.22 -10.77 10.92
CA TYR A 65 1.02 -12.14 10.45
C TYR A 65 -0.47 -12.49 10.36
N CYS A 66 -0.83 -13.21 9.30
CA CYS A 66 -2.20 -13.64 9.01
C CYS A 66 -2.26 -15.13 8.67
N ASP A 67 -3.49 -15.66 8.62
CA ASP A 67 -3.77 -16.96 8.04
C ASP A 67 -3.25 -17.04 6.60
N PRO A 68 -2.38 -18.01 6.25
CA PRO A 68 -1.92 -18.19 4.89
C PRO A 68 -3.05 -18.29 3.86
N ALA A 69 -4.21 -18.80 4.26
CA ALA A 69 -5.37 -18.90 3.36
C ALA A 69 -5.90 -17.53 2.89
N MET A 70 -5.59 -16.45 3.59
CA MET A 70 -6.07 -15.10 3.24
C MET A 70 -5.27 -14.47 2.09
N GLU A 71 -3.94 -14.62 2.10
CA GLU A 71 -3.07 -13.82 1.21
C GLU A 71 -2.01 -14.66 0.49
N THR A 72 -1.88 -15.95 0.82
CA THR A 72 -0.81 -16.80 0.27
C THR A 72 -1.37 -17.76 -0.79
N PRO A 73 -0.81 -17.78 -2.02
CA PRO A 73 -1.25 -18.69 -3.05
C PRO A 73 -1.14 -20.17 -2.61
N PHE A 74 -2.19 -20.95 -2.82
CA PHE A 74 -2.19 -22.39 -2.56
C PHE A 74 -1.88 -23.16 -3.85
N SER A 75 -0.95 -24.10 -3.78
CA SER A 75 -0.62 -25.00 -4.88
C SER A 75 -1.00 -26.44 -4.51
N SER A 76 -1.98 -27.00 -5.22
CA SER A 76 -2.36 -28.41 -5.07
C SER A 76 -1.25 -29.36 -5.47
N ASP A 77 -0.42 -28.98 -6.44
CA ASP A 77 0.69 -29.79 -6.94
C ASP A 77 1.86 -29.90 -5.95
N MET A 78 2.05 -28.84 -5.14
CA MET A 78 3.06 -28.80 -4.08
C MET A 78 2.48 -29.21 -2.72
N GLY A 79 1.16 -29.36 -2.61
CA GLY A 79 0.48 -29.80 -1.40
C GLY A 79 0.46 -28.77 -0.25
N GLY A 80 0.59 -27.44 -0.57
CA GLY A 80 0.64 -26.40 0.45
C GLY A 80 0.60 -24.97 -0.07
N TYR A 81 0.77 -24.04 0.85
CA TYR A 81 0.86 -22.61 0.55
C TYR A 81 2.24 -22.25 0.00
N PHE A 82 2.25 -21.37 -0.99
CA PHE A 82 3.47 -20.88 -1.61
C PHE A 82 3.83 -19.49 -1.05
N TYR A 83 4.67 -19.47 -0.02
CA TYR A 83 5.02 -18.27 0.75
C TYR A 83 5.91 -17.30 -0.03
N VAL A 84 5.37 -16.67 -1.07
CA VAL A 84 6.10 -15.77 -1.98
C VAL A 84 6.63 -14.50 -1.30
N ASN A 85 6.00 -14.10 -0.18
CA ASN A 85 6.36 -12.91 0.59
C ASN A 85 7.11 -13.24 1.89
N GLY A 86 7.58 -14.47 2.05
CA GLY A 86 8.23 -14.96 3.26
C GLY A 86 7.32 -15.83 4.13
N GLY A 87 7.90 -16.62 5.02
CA GLY A 87 7.20 -17.60 5.83
C GLY A 87 7.52 -19.05 5.41
N PRO A 88 6.85 -20.04 5.99
CA PRO A 88 5.94 -19.87 7.13
C PRO A 88 6.66 -19.29 8.36
N TYR A 89 5.95 -18.49 9.14
CA TYR A 89 6.41 -17.97 10.42
C TYR A 89 5.69 -18.73 11.55
N ASP A 90 6.42 -19.00 12.65
CA ASP A 90 5.85 -19.58 13.85
C ASP A 90 5.58 -18.50 14.92
N ALA A 91 4.43 -18.59 15.60
CA ALA A 91 4.03 -17.58 16.58
C ALA A 91 4.98 -17.51 17.78
N HIS A 92 5.49 -18.65 18.27
CA HIS A 92 6.47 -18.68 19.36
C HIS A 92 7.74 -17.94 18.94
N ASP A 93 8.32 -18.30 17.80
CA ASP A 93 9.57 -17.67 17.31
C ASP A 93 9.45 -16.16 17.19
N GLN A 94 8.35 -15.67 16.61
CA GLN A 94 8.17 -14.24 16.38
C GLN A 94 7.92 -13.47 17.68
N LEU A 95 7.13 -14.02 18.60
CA LEU A 95 6.88 -13.38 19.89
C LEU A 95 8.12 -13.41 20.79
N TYR A 96 8.85 -14.51 20.82
CA TYR A 96 10.13 -14.57 21.56
C TYR A 96 11.15 -13.59 20.99
N ASN A 97 11.32 -13.53 19.67
CA ASN A 97 12.25 -12.60 19.04
C ASN A 97 11.96 -11.13 19.42
N ARG A 98 10.70 -10.76 19.63
CA ARG A 98 10.32 -9.37 19.97
C ARG A 98 10.29 -9.09 21.47
N PHE A 99 9.81 -10.04 22.29
CA PHE A 99 9.42 -9.75 23.67
C PHE A 99 10.30 -10.43 24.74
N GLN A 100 11.20 -11.34 24.36
CA GLN A 100 12.09 -12.00 25.31
C GLN A 100 12.93 -10.98 26.10
N GLY A 101 12.95 -11.13 27.40
CA GLY A 101 13.65 -10.22 28.29
C GLY A 101 12.87 -8.95 28.68
N LEU A 102 11.74 -8.67 28.01
CA LEU A 102 10.82 -7.57 28.33
C LEU A 102 9.57 -8.10 29.05
N VAL A 103 9.12 -9.29 28.68
CA VAL A 103 7.92 -9.95 29.20
C VAL A 103 8.33 -11.32 29.80
N GLU A 104 7.58 -11.81 30.81
CA GLU A 104 7.78 -13.13 31.37
C GLU A 104 7.54 -14.23 30.34
N ASP A 105 8.46 -15.19 30.21
CA ASP A 105 8.41 -16.26 29.21
C ASP A 105 7.08 -17.03 29.22
N GLY A 106 6.54 -17.33 30.40
CA GLY A 106 5.25 -18.01 30.52
C GLY A 106 4.05 -17.23 29.95
N LEU A 107 4.13 -15.90 29.91
CA LEU A 107 3.10 -15.10 29.27
C LEU A 107 3.27 -15.08 27.75
N ILE A 108 4.52 -15.08 27.26
CA ILE A 108 4.83 -15.21 25.83
C ILE A 108 4.31 -16.55 25.31
N ASP A 109 4.60 -17.64 26.01
CA ASP A 109 4.11 -18.97 25.67
C ASP A 109 2.58 -19.03 25.61
N ALA A 110 1.89 -18.50 26.63
CA ALA A 110 0.42 -18.49 26.64
C ALA A 110 -0.21 -17.74 25.47
N VAL A 111 0.38 -16.63 25.05
CA VAL A 111 -0.09 -15.88 23.87
C VAL A 111 0.20 -16.65 22.58
N ALA A 112 1.39 -17.22 22.44
CA ALA A 112 1.77 -18.02 21.29
C ALA A 112 0.89 -19.27 21.14
N GLU A 113 0.66 -20.03 22.24
CA GLU A 113 -0.26 -21.18 22.25
C GLU A 113 -1.67 -20.79 21.84
N SER A 114 -2.19 -19.63 22.30
CA SER A 114 -3.51 -19.14 21.88
C SER A 114 -3.59 -18.85 20.39
N LEU A 115 -2.53 -18.32 19.78
CA LEU A 115 -2.46 -18.07 18.34
C LEU A 115 -2.35 -19.38 17.55
N VAL A 116 -1.56 -20.33 18.03
CA VAL A 116 -1.43 -21.67 17.43
C VAL A 116 -2.76 -22.43 17.50
N ASP A 117 -3.49 -22.34 18.61
CA ASP A 117 -4.82 -22.98 18.75
C ASP A 117 -5.85 -22.39 17.77
N GLU A 118 -5.72 -21.11 17.39
CA GLU A 118 -6.65 -20.47 16.45
C GLU A 118 -6.36 -20.83 15.00
N GLN A 119 -5.08 -20.90 14.60
CA GLN A 119 -4.69 -20.97 13.19
C GLN A 119 -3.69 -22.09 12.86
N GLY A 120 -2.99 -22.62 13.86
CA GLY A 120 -1.87 -23.54 13.67
C GLY A 120 -0.51 -22.85 13.69
N HIS A 121 0.53 -23.62 13.32
CA HIS A 121 1.92 -23.16 13.40
C HIS A 121 2.36 -22.28 12.23
N ASP A 122 1.72 -22.42 11.08
CA ASP A 122 2.15 -21.75 9.85
C ASP A 122 1.41 -20.44 9.65
N TRP A 123 2.14 -19.32 9.73
CA TRP A 123 1.62 -17.98 9.50
C TRP A 123 2.27 -17.34 8.28
N ALA A 124 1.49 -16.62 7.48
CA ALA A 124 2.00 -15.77 6.42
C ALA A 124 2.22 -14.34 6.94
N PRO A 125 3.15 -13.56 6.36
CA PRO A 125 3.23 -12.15 6.68
C PRO A 125 1.99 -11.47 6.12
N THR A 126 1.33 -10.61 6.92
CA THR A 126 0.34 -9.68 6.38
C THR A 126 1.04 -8.79 5.37
N GLN A 127 0.39 -8.50 4.25
CA GLN A 127 0.86 -7.41 3.40
C GLN A 127 0.83 -6.15 4.24
N LEU A 128 2.03 -5.57 4.44
CA LEU A 128 2.20 -4.41 5.30
C LEU A 128 1.29 -3.28 4.80
N THR A 129 0.25 -2.98 5.58
CA THR A 129 -0.72 -1.94 5.27
C THR A 129 -0.42 -0.63 5.99
N TYR A 130 0.79 -0.48 6.56
CA TYR A 130 1.21 0.76 7.17
C TYR A 130 2.13 1.57 6.26
N TYR A 131 1.98 2.87 6.39
CA TYR A 131 2.77 3.84 5.63
C TYR A 131 4.26 3.75 5.98
N ARG A 132 5.09 3.58 4.95
CA ARG A 132 6.55 3.54 5.05
C ARG A 132 7.11 4.81 4.45
N ALA A 133 7.43 5.77 5.31
CA ALA A 133 7.91 7.08 4.87
C ALA A 133 9.23 7.01 4.11
N ASP A 134 10.08 6.02 4.40
CA ASP A 134 11.35 5.76 3.73
C ASP A 134 11.19 5.14 2.32
N GLU A 135 10.02 4.56 2.03
CA GLU A 135 9.69 4.00 0.71
C GLU A 135 8.76 4.91 -0.11
N ASP A 136 8.40 6.08 0.42
CA ASP A 136 7.46 6.96 -0.26
C ASP A 136 8.15 7.90 -1.25
N VAL A 137 7.36 8.37 -2.22
CA VAL A 137 7.80 9.36 -3.19
C VAL A 137 7.32 10.75 -2.77
N PHE A 138 8.19 11.73 -2.93
CA PHE A 138 7.86 13.13 -2.70
C PHE A 138 7.83 13.88 -4.03
N VAL A 139 6.73 14.60 -4.27
CA VAL A 139 6.50 15.38 -5.49
C VAL A 139 5.97 16.76 -5.10
N ASP A 140 6.77 17.79 -5.35
CA ASP A 140 6.49 19.18 -4.99
C ASP A 140 5.92 20.01 -6.15
N GLU A 141 6.21 19.61 -7.39
CA GLU A 141 5.77 20.31 -8.59
C GLU A 141 4.89 19.43 -9.48
N ARG A 142 3.82 20.03 -10.04
CA ARG A 142 2.84 19.31 -10.88
C ARG A 142 3.48 18.61 -12.07
N ASN A 143 4.41 19.24 -12.74
CA ASN A 143 5.07 18.71 -13.94
C ASN A 143 6.28 17.82 -13.61
N ALA A 144 6.69 17.72 -12.34
CA ALA A 144 7.84 16.93 -11.95
C ALA A 144 7.76 15.45 -12.40
N PRO A 145 6.61 14.74 -12.31
CA PRO A 145 6.53 13.37 -12.80
C PRO A 145 6.83 13.23 -14.29
N THR A 146 6.28 14.11 -15.13
CA THR A 146 6.52 14.11 -16.58
C THR A 146 7.97 14.44 -16.91
N VAL A 147 8.53 15.48 -16.29
CA VAL A 147 9.94 15.87 -16.48
C VAL A 147 10.90 14.77 -16.03
N ARG A 148 10.62 14.11 -14.92
CA ARG A 148 11.43 12.99 -14.43
C ARG A 148 11.33 11.79 -15.36
N LEU A 149 10.14 11.48 -15.88
CA LEU A 149 9.94 10.42 -16.88
C LEU A 149 10.77 10.68 -18.13
N GLU A 150 10.63 11.86 -18.75
CA GLU A 150 11.38 12.23 -19.96
C GLU A 150 12.89 12.10 -19.73
N ARG A 151 13.39 12.65 -18.63
CA ARG A 151 14.82 12.51 -18.27
C ARG A 151 15.28 11.06 -18.11
N ARG A 152 14.42 10.18 -17.55
CA ARG A 152 14.74 8.75 -17.42
C ARG A 152 14.81 8.09 -18.81
N LEU A 153 13.84 8.39 -19.69
CA LEU A 153 13.80 7.85 -21.05
C LEU A 153 15.02 8.32 -21.87
N ASP A 154 15.42 9.59 -21.76
CA ASP A 154 16.63 10.12 -22.40
C ASP A 154 17.89 9.41 -21.89
N ALA A 155 18.05 9.25 -20.58
CA ALA A 155 19.19 8.56 -20.00
C ALA A 155 19.28 7.08 -20.44
N MET A 156 18.15 6.42 -20.68
CA MET A 156 18.13 5.06 -21.22
C MET A 156 18.61 5.00 -22.67
N ASN A 157 18.30 6.01 -23.48
CA ASN A 157 18.86 6.13 -24.83
C ASN A 157 20.37 6.32 -24.81
N ASP A 158 20.93 7.07 -23.85
CA ASP A 158 22.36 7.21 -23.66
C ASP A 158 23.04 5.89 -23.30
N VAL A 159 22.40 5.06 -22.46
CA VAL A 159 22.89 3.71 -22.11
C VAL A 159 23.00 2.80 -23.35
N LEU A 160 22.09 2.90 -24.31
CA LEU A 160 22.15 2.15 -25.56
C LEU A 160 23.35 2.55 -26.45
N GLY A 161 23.89 3.74 -26.26
CA GLY A 161 25.11 4.23 -26.93
C GLY A 161 26.41 3.68 -26.34
N LEU A 162 26.37 3.02 -25.17
CA LEU A 162 27.53 2.40 -24.55
C LEU A 162 27.86 1.09 -25.28
N GLY A 163 29.03 1.04 -25.93
CA GLY A 163 29.49 -0.13 -26.64
C GLY A 163 30.00 -1.23 -25.70
N GLY A 164 29.97 -2.46 -26.19
CA GLY A 164 30.45 -3.63 -25.46
C GLY A 164 30.58 -4.84 -26.39
N ASP A 165 30.80 -6.01 -25.81
CA ASP A 165 30.62 -7.25 -26.59
C ASP A 165 29.13 -7.51 -26.86
N PRO A 166 28.78 -8.37 -27.86
CA PRO A 166 27.38 -8.60 -28.24
C PRO A 166 26.49 -9.08 -27.11
N PHE A 167 27.02 -9.83 -26.14
CA PHE A 167 26.26 -10.32 -25.00
C PHE A 167 25.96 -9.18 -24.00
N ALA A 168 26.95 -8.34 -23.72
CA ALA A 168 26.76 -7.15 -22.87
C ALA A 168 25.75 -6.18 -23.49
N GLU A 169 25.80 -5.96 -24.82
CA GLU A 169 24.83 -5.10 -25.52
C GLU A 169 23.42 -5.69 -25.47
N ALA A 170 23.25 -7.01 -25.63
CA ALA A 170 21.95 -7.67 -25.51
C ALA A 170 21.40 -7.55 -24.08
N THR A 171 22.26 -7.77 -23.09
CA THR A 171 21.90 -7.59 -21.67
C THR A 171 21.49 -6.13 -21.37
N ALA A 172 22.24 -5.15 -21.87
CA ALA A 172 21.91 -3.73 -21.71
C ALA A 172 20.53 -3.39 -22.33
N ARG A 173 20.22 -3.92 -23.53
CA ARG A 173 18.90 -3.74 -24.15
C ARG A 173 17.76 -4.32 -23.30
N ASN A 174 17.93 -5.51 -22.74
CA ASN A 174 16.94 -6.12 -21.86
C ASN A 174 16.71 -5.25 -20.59
N LEU A 175 17.78 -4.79 -19.95
CA LEU A 175 17.70 -3.95 -18.77
C LEU A 175 17.03 -2.59 -19.07
N VAL A 176 17.38 -1.96 -20.18
CA VAL A 176 16.78 -0.71 -20.63
C VAL A 176 15.29 -0.91 -20.90
N TYR A 177 14.91 -1.98 -21.64
CA TYR A 177 13.52 -2.26 -21.92
C TYR A 177 12.68 -2.42 -20.65
N ALA A 178 13.17 -3.21 -19.69
CA ALA A 178 12.48 -3.39 -18.41
C ALA A 178 12.39 -2.07 -17.60
N SER A 179 13.42 -1.23 -17.66
CA SER A 179 13.50 0.05 -16.96
C SER A 179 12.52 1.09 -17.53
N ILE A 180 12.16 1.03 -18.81
CA ILE A 180 11.12 1.91 -19.40
C ILE A 180 9.76 1.63 -18.75
N ILE A 181 9.38 0.36 -18.56
CA ILE A 181 8.13 0.00 -17.86
C ILE A 181 8.17 0.47 -16.40
N ALA A 182 9.29 0.26 -15.68
CA ALA A 182 9.44 0.77 -14.31
C ALA A 182 9.32 2.29 -14.24
N SER A 183 9.78 3.01 -15.26
CA SER A 183 9.65 4.47 -15.34
C SER A 183 8.20 4.91 -15.54
N LEU A 184 7.41 4.17 -16.33
CA LEU A 184 5.97 4.37 -16.49
C LEU A 184 5.24 4.13 -15.15
N GLU A 185 5.56 3.04 -14.44
CA GLU A 185 4.99 2.73 -13.13
C GLU A 185 5.25 3.86 -12.13
N THR A 186 6.50 4.34 -12.08
CA THR A 186 6.88 5.45 -11.20
C THR A 186 6.17 6.75 -11.58
N PHE A 187 6.03 7.04 -12.88
CA PHE A 187 5.30 8.22 -13.35
C PHE A 187 3.84 8.23 -12.90
N LEU A 188 3.15 7.09 -13.01
CA LEU A 188 1.77 6.94 -12.55
C LEU A 188 1.65 7.17 -11.04
N TRP A 189 2.56 6.58 -10.27
CA TRP A 189 2.60 6.74 -8.82
C TRP A 189 2.88 8.19 -8.42
N GLU A 190 3.96 8.79 -8.92
CA GLU A 190 4.33 10.18 -8.65
C GLU A 190 3.20 11.15 -9.02
N THR A 191 2.51 10.92 -10.14
CA THR A 191 1.38 11.74 -10.58
C THR A 191 0.23 11.70 -9.58
N LEU A 192 -0.17 10.51 -9.12
CA LEU A 192 -1.29 10.41 -8.19
C LEU A 192 -0.90 10.93 -6.79
N VAL A 193 0.34 10.67 -6.33
CA VAL A 193 0.87 11.21 -5.06
C VAL A 193 0.79 12.72 -5.02
N TYR A 194 1.29 13.39 -6.06
CA TYR A 194 1.22 14.87 -6.15
C TYR A 194 -0.19 15.37 -5.89
N TRP A 195 -1.18 14.82 -6.60
CA TRP A 195 -2.55 15.29 -6.48
C TRP A 195 -3.23 14.94 -5.15
N VAL A 196 -2.91 13.79 -4.57
CA VAL A 196 -3.39 13.41 -3.22
C VAL A 196 -2.86 14.39 -2.17
N ASP A 197 -1.64 14.88 -2.32
CA ASP A 197 -1.06 15.83 -1.39
C ASP A 197 -1.59 17.25 -1.56
N GLN A 198 -1.73 17.69 -2.82
CA GLN A 198 -2.06 19.08 -3.13
C GLN A 198 -3.56 19.36 -3.13
N ASP A 199 -4.42 18.35 -3.32
CA ASP A 199 -5.85 18.55 -3.54
C ASP A 199 -6.73 17.71 -2.62
N VAL A 200 -7.33 18.36 -1.62
CA VAL A 200 -8.25 17.74 -0.67
C VAL A 200 -9.48 17.12 -1.36
N GLU A 201 -9.96 17.69 -2.46
CA GLU A 201 -11.11 17.14 -3.19
C GLU A 201 -10.76 15.80 -3.88
N ILE A 202 -9.53 15.62 -4.31
CA ILE A 202 -9.05 14.32 -4.81
C ILE A 202 -9.10 13.26 -3.69
N VAL A 203 -8.59 13.61 -2.49
CA VAL A 203 -8.68 12.74 -1.30
C VAL A 203 -10.13 12.36 -1.01
N LYS A 204 -11.03 13.34 -0.93
CA LYS A 204 -12.45 13.11 -0.65
C LYS A 204 -13.12 12.24 -1.72
N ARG A 205 -12.81 12.44 -3.01
CA ARG A 205 -13.36 11.64 -4.11
C ARG A 205 -12.88 10.19 -4.02
N LEU A 206 -11.60 9.94 -3.74
CA LEU A 206 -11.06 8.60 -3.56
C LEU A 206 -11.74 7.89 -2.39
N ILE A 207 -11.80 8.52 -1.21
CA ILE A 207 -12.42 7.92 -0.01
C ILE A 207 -13.90 7.61 -0.23
N ARG A 208 -14.66 8.50 -0.91
CA ARG A 208 -16.11 8.32 -1.10
C ARG A 208 -16.47 7.31 -2.19
N ASN A 209 -15.66 7.20 -3.24
CA ASN A 209 -16.07 6.52 -4.46
C ASN A 209 -15.24 5.26 -4.77
N HIS A 210 -14.00 5.17 -4.28
CA HIS A 210 -13.18 3.99 -4.54
C HIS A 210 -13.57 2.86 -3.57
N PRO A 211 -13.94 1.66 -4.06
CA PRO A 211 -14.47 0.58 -3.22
C PRO A 211 -13.59 0.22 -2.02
N LEU A 212 -12.27 0.19 -2.21
CA LEU A 212 -11.32 -0.16 -1.14
C LEU A 212 -11.37 0.81 0.05
N PHE A 213 -11.61 2.10 -0.19
CA PHE A 213 -11.64 3.11 0.87
C PHE A 213 -13.05 3.36 1.40
N ARG A 214 -14.05 3.32 0.51
CA ARG A 214 -15.45 3.60 0.85
C ARG A 214 -16.01 2.59 1.86
N ASP A 215 -15.64 1.33 1.71
CA ASP A 215 -16.18 0.22 2.49
C ASP A 215 -15.28 -0.10 3.73
N GLU A 216 -14.26 0.74 4.00
CA GLU A 216 -13.40 0.61 5.18
C GLU A 216 -14.09 1.20 6.42
N ASP A 217 -14.21 0.39 7.47
CA ASP A 217 -14.81 0.80 8.74
C ASP A 217 -13.77 1.46 9.66
N VAL A 218 -14.11 2.63 10.20
CA VAL A 218 -13.33 3.29 11.25
C VAL A 218 -14.02 3.06 12.59
N LYS A 219 -13.29 2.51 13.57
CA LYS A 219 -13.83 2.30 14.92
C LYS A 219 -14.17 3.65 15.54
N PHE A 220 -15.39 3.79 16.11
CA PHE A 220 -15.89 5.07 16.62
C PHE A 220 -14.99 5.72 17.68
N HIS A 221 -14.29 4.95 18.51
CA HIS A 221 -13.36 5.49 19.49
C HIS A 221 -12.09 6.10 18.84
N SER A 222 -11.63 5.56 17.73
CA SER A 222 -10.45 6.10 17.02
C SER A 222 -10.70 7.46 16.40
N ILE A 223 -11.97 7.86 16.20
CA ILE A 223 -12.31 9.19 15.68
C ILE A 223 -11.90 10.30 16.65
N LEU A 224 -11.88 10.01 17.94
CA LEU A 224 -11.52 11.00 18.98
C LEU A 224 -10.01 11.32 18.99
N ASP A 225 -9.20 10.41 18.47
CA ASP A 225 -7.74 10.55 18.44
C ASP A 225 -7.25 11.10 17.09
N ILE A 226 -8.16 11.27 16.11
CA ILE A 226 -7.85 11.82 14.79
C ILE A 226 -7.80 13.34 14.87
N SER A 227 -6.60 13.92 14.81
CA SER A 227 -6.39 15.36 14.78
C SER A 227 -6.86 15.99 13.45
N ASP A 228 -6.62 15.32 12.34
CA ASP A 228 -7.08 15.69 11.00
C ASP A 228 -7.56 14.46 10.19
N PRO A 229 -8.88 14.34 9.94
CA PRO A 229 -9.42 13.24 9.13
C PRO A 229 -8.88 13.20 7.69
N ILE A 230 -8.46 14.33 7.13
CA ILE A 230 -7.91 14.39 5.78
C ILE A 230 -6.49 13.80 5.75
N ASP A 231 -5.68 14.07 6.77
CA ASP A 231 -4.33 13.50 6.87
C ASP A 231 -4.38 11.98 7.10
N LEU A 232 -5.32 11.50 7.90
CA LEU A 232 -5.57 10.06 8.02
C LEU A 232 -5.95 9.45 6.67
N ALA A 233 -6.87 10.10 5.94
CA ALA A 233 -7.29 9.64 4.62
C ALA A 233 -6.13 9.63 3.60
N ARG A 234 -5.27 10.67 3.60
CA ARG A 234 -4.05 10.71 2.78
C ARG A 234 -3.12 9.55 3.10
N THR A 235 -2.86 9.32 4.39
CA THR A 235 -2.00 8.22 4.83
C THR A 235 -2.53 6.87 4.33
N LYS A 236 -3.82 6.61 4.47
CA LYS A 236 -4.46 5.39 3.97
C LYS A 236 -4.33 5.22 2.44
N ILE A 237 -4.54 6.29 1.69
CA ILE A 237 -4.37 6.29 0.23
C ILE A 237 -2.90 6.03 -0.12
N ARG A 238 -1.94 6.66 0.56
CA ARG A 238 -0.51 6.47 0.32
C ARG A 238 -0.05 5.04 0.61
N VAL A 239 -0.50 4.43 1.72
CA VAL A 239 -0.27 3.01 2.01
C VAL A 239 -0.73 2.13 0.86
N HIS A 240 -1.96 2.34 0.37
CA HIS A 240 -2.47 1.58 -0.76
C HIS A 240 -1.62 1.80 -2.03
N MET A 241 -1.18 3.03 -2.29
CA MET A 241 -0.32 3.34 -3.43
C MET A 241 1.06 2.68 -3.34
N GLN A 242 1.66 2.56 -2.15
CA GLN A 242 2.93 1.86 -1.92
C GLN A 242 2.82 0.36 -2.21
N THR A 243 1.68 -0.25 -1.95
CA THR A 243 1.44 -1.69 -2.20
C THR A 243 0.84 -1.98 -3.58
N THR A 244 0.49 -0.95 -4.34
CA THR A 244 -0.10 -1.11 -5.67
C THR A 244 0.95 -1.52 -6.69
N VAL A 245 0.66 -2.57 -7.46
CA VAL A 245 1.44 -2.95 -8.63
C VAL A 245 0.97 -2.08 -9.81
N TRP A 246 1.75 -1.07 -10.17
CA TRP A 246 1.35 0.02 -11.06
C TRP A 246 1.16 -0.36 -12.54
N HIS A 247 1.53 -1.56 -12.94
CA HIS A 247 1.19 -2.12 -14.26
C HIS A 247 -0.07 -3.01 -14.25
N GLN A 248 -0.73 -3.21 -13.12
CA GLN A 248 -2.03 -3.88 -13.04
C GLN A 248 -3.15 -2.87 -13.31
N TRP A 249 -3.50 -2.71 -14.59
CA TRP A 249 -4.45 -1.68 -15.04
C TRP A 249 -5.83 -1.77 -14.42
N GLU A 250 -6.27 -2.97 -14.05
CA GLU A 250 -7.52 -3.22 -13.33
C GLU A 250 -7.53 -2.59 -11.93
N LYS A 251 -6.36 -2.39 -11.32
CA LYS A 251 -6.20 -1.71 -10.01
C LYS A 251 -5.92 -0.22 -10.19
N VAL A 252 -5.10 0.15 -11.19
CA VAL A 252 -4.66 1.52 -11.41
C VAL A 252 -5.75 2.40 -12.05
N ALA A 253 -6.47 1.88 -13.05
CA ALA A 253 -7.49 2.66 -13.75
C ALA A 253 -8.64 3.15 -12.83
N PRO A 254 -9.13 2.37 -11.85
CA PRO A 254 -10.09 2.89 -10.87
C PRO A 254 -9.56 4.05 -10.04
N LEU A 255 -8.29 4.08 -9.66
CA LEU A 255 -7.69 5.19 -8.91
C LEU A 255 -7.83 6.50 -9.69
N PHE A 256 -7.37 6.53 -10.94
CA PHE A 256 -7.48 7.73 -11.79
C PHE A 256 -8.92 8.11 -12.11
N ARG A 257 -9.79 7.11 -12.34
CA ARG A 257 -11.22 7.36 -12.59
C ARG A 257 -11.90 8.01 -11.38
N HIS A 258 -11.64 7.54 -10.18
CA HIS A 258 -12.27 8.09 -8.97
C HIS A 258 -11.62 9.40 -8.51
N ALA A 259 -10.31 9.57 -8.70
CA ALA A 259 -9.61 10.82 -8.40
C ALA A 259 -10.06 11.96 -9.32
N PHE A 260 -9.99 11.72 -10.63
CA PHE A 260 -10.14 12.78 -11.65
C PHE A 260 -11.40 12.68 -12.51
N GLY A 261 -12.16 11.58 -12.42
CA GLY A 261 -13.31 11.35 -13.31
C GLY A 261 -12.91 10.99 -14.75
N ILE A 262 -11.64 10.66 -15.00
CA ILE A 262 -11.11 10.34 -16.33
C ILE A 262 -10.99 8.84 -16.57
N ARG A 263 -10.93 8.46 -17.84
CA ARG A 263 -10.44 7.15 -18.25
C ARG A 263 -8.97 7.27 -18.64
N LEU A 264 -8.16 6.30 -18.24
CA LEU A 264 -6.78 6.24 -18.71
C LEU A 264 -6.73 6.18 -20.25
N PRO A 265 -5.68 6.73 -20.87
CA PRO A 265 -5.38 6.47 -22.27
C PRO A 265 -5.31 4.97 -22.57
N SER A 266 -5.31 4.59 -23.85
CA SER A 266 -5.26 3.17 -24.22
C SER A 266 -4.00 2.48 -23.68
N VAL A 267 -4.18 1.42 -22.92
CA VAL A 267 -3.11 0.59 -22.35
C VAL A 267 -2.80 -0.65 -23.19
N ALA A 268 -3.45 -0.81 -24.34
CA ALA A 268 -3.32 -1.99 -25.18
C ALA A 268 -1.88 -2.25 -25.63
N ASN A 269 -1.13 -1.18 -25.90
CA ASN A 269 0.26 -1.24 -26.34
C ASN A 269 1.25 -1.69 -25.24
N PHE A 270 0.81 -1.79 -24.00
CA PHE A 270 1.66 -2.19 -22.86
C PHE A 270 1.51 -3.65 -22.46
N LYS A 271 0.53 -4.38 -23.00
CA LYS A 271 0.27 -5.78 -22.63
C LYS A 271 1.49 -6.68 -22.89
N GLU A 272 2.02 -6.65 -24.11
CA GLU A 272 3.21 -7.41 -24.48
C GLU A 272 4.48 -6.90 -23.79
N PRO A 273 4.78 -5.60 -23.76
CA PRO A 273 5.92 -5.06 -23.02
C PRO A 273 5.95 -5.42 -21.53
N ILE A 274 4.82 -5.44 -20.84
CA ILE A 274 4.73 -5.85 -19.43
C ILE A 274 5.07 -7.34 -19.30
N GLN A 275 4.58 -8.20 -20.19
CA GLN A 275 4.94 -9.61 -20.18
C GLN A 275 6.43 -9.81 -20.46
N THR A 276 6.98 -9.12 -21.44
CA THR A 276 8.42 -9.17 -21.77
C THR A 276 9.28 -8.68 -20.58
N ARG A 277 8.87 -7.58 -19.91
CA ARG A 277 9.52 -7.12 -18.68
C ARG A 277 9.47 -8.19 -17.58
N HIS A 278 8.34 -8.86 -17.41
CA HIS A 278 8.23 -9.95 -16.44
C HIS A 278 9.23 -11.08 -16.75
N ASP A 279 9.35 -11.49 -18.01
CA ASP A 279 10.29 -12.52 -18.43
C ASP A 279 11.76 -12.08 -18.25
N ILE A 280 12.08 -10.82 -18.55
CA ILE A 280 13.42 -10.26 -18.33
C ILE A 280 13.80 -10.31 -16.85
N VAL A 281 12.90 -9.85 -15.96
CA VAL A 281 13.21 -9.72 -14.52
C VAL A 281 13.21 -11.08 -13.81
N HIS A 282 12.27 -11.96 -14.13
CA HIS A 282 12.05 -13.20 -13.37
C HIS A 282 12.57 -14.46 -14.04
N ARG A 283 12.89 -14.40 -15.37
CA ARG A 283 13.34 -15.54 -16.17
C ARG A 283 14.61 -15.25 -16.97
N SER A 284 15.34 -14.20 -16.60
CA SER A 284 16.58 -13.80 -17.29
C SER A 284 16.39 -13.58 -18.80
N GLY A 285 15.23 -13.08 -19.22
CA GLY A 285 14.90 -12.82 -20.62
C GLY A 285 14.32 -14.00 -21.39
N MET A 286 13.94 -15.08 -20.72
CA MET A 286 13.33 -16.25 -21.38
C MET A 286 11.82 -16.29 -21.20
N THR A 287 11.09 -16.71 -22.24
CA THR A 287 9.66 -17.00 -22.14
C THR A 287 9.42 -18.25 -21.29
N VAL A 288 8.15 -18.56 -21.00
CA VAL A 288 7.75 -19.80 -20.28
C VAL A 288 8.20 -21.05 -21.03
N GLU A 289 8.27 -20.99 -22.36
CA GLU A 289 8.71 -22.08 -23.24
C GLU A 289 10.23 -22.17 -23.36
N GLY A 290 11.00 -21.31 -22.68
CA GLY A 290 12.47 -21.27 -22.71
C GLY A 290 13.05 -20.63 -23.98
N ILE A 291 12.28 -19.79 -24.67
CA ILE A 291 12.74 -19.03 -25.84
C ILE A 291 13.26 -17.68 -25.36
N GLU A 292 14.47 -17.31 -25.77
CA GLU A 292 15.08 -16.03 -25.41
C GLU A 292 14.44 -14.86 -26.18
N HIS A 293 14.08 -13.80 -25.47
CA HIS A 293 13.62 -12.54 -26.06
C HIS A 293 14.77 -11.85 -26.80
N THR A 294 14.54 -11.44 -28.01
CA THR A 294 15.49 -10.64 -28.79
C THR A 294 14.99 -9.20 -28.86
N ILE A 295 15.46 -8.35 -27.93
CA ILE A 295 15.10 -6.94 -27.89
C ILE A 295 16.01 -6.14 -28.82
N THR A 296 15.41 -5.45 -29.79
CA THR A 296 16.14 -4.54 -30.69
C THR A 296 16.11 -3.10 -30.18
N VAL A 297 17.02 -2.26 -30.68
CA VAL A 297 17.00 -0.80 -30.39
C VAL A 297 15.68 -0.18 -30.85
N LYS A 298 15.11 -0.68 -31.95
CA LYS A 298 13.81 -0.21 -32.44
C LYS A 298 12.69 -0.50 -31.44
N ASP A 299 12.64 -1.69 -30.86
CA ASP A 299 11.61 -2.06 -29.87
C ASP A 299 11.69 -1.15 -28.62
N ILE A 300 12.91 -0.77 -28.22
CA ILE A 300 13.13 0.17 -27.12
C ILE A 300 12.61 1.56 -27.46
N HIS A 301 12.93 2.09 -28.66
CA HIS A 301 12.44 3.39 -29.10
C HIS A 301 10.91 3.41 -29.25
N ASP A 302 10.32 2.36 -29.80
CA ASP A 302 8.87 2.24 -29.95
C ASP A 302 8.19 2.22 -28.57
N LEU A 303 8.74 1.48 -27.60
CA LEU A 303 8.24 1.45 -26.23
C LEU A 303 8.38 2.82 -25.54
N SER A 304 9.54 3.48 -25.64
CA SER A 304 9.76 4.83 -25.11
C SER A 304 8.75 5.83 -25.65
N ASN A 305 8.51 5.82 -26.97
CA ASN A 305 7.54 6.70 -27.61
C ASN A 305 6.10 6.41 -27.15
N ASN A 306 5.74 5.15 -26.96
CA ASN A 306 4.44 4.75 -26.42
C ASN A 306 4.26 5.27 -24.98
N VAL A 307 5.29 5.17 -24.15
CA VAL A 307 5.26 5.67 -22.76
C VAL A 307 5.17 7.19 -22.72
N SER A 308 5.97 7.91 -23.51
CA SER A 308 5.89 9.38 -23.59
C SER A 308 4.52 9.86 -24.08
N SER A 309 3.98 9.22 -25.13
CA SER A 309 2.66 9.56 -25.66
C SER A 309 1.55 9.32 -24.63
N PHE A 310 1.59 8.18 -23.93
CA PHE A 310 0.64 7.87 -22.87
C PHE A 310 0.71 8.87 -21.72
N ALA A 311 1.91 9.23 -21.28
CA ALA A 311 2.13 10.17 -20.19
C ALA A 311 1.59 11.58 -20.53
N ASN A 312 1.89 12.08 -21.75
CA ASN A 312 1.43 13.37 -22.21
C ASN A 312 -0.09 13.42 -22.37
N GLU A 313 -0.71 12.35 -22.89
CA GLU A 313 -2.17 12.25 -23.00
C GLU A 313 -2.82 12.22 -21.61
N LEU A 314 -2.26 11.46 -20.66
CA LEU A 314 -2.77 11.39 -19.30
C LEU A 314 -2.69 12.74 -18.59
N ASP A 315 -1.55 13.44 -18.68
CA ASP A 315 -1.39 14.77 -18.07
C ASP A 315 -2.39 15.79 -18.68
N GLY A 316 -2.61 15.74 -19.98
CA GLY A 316 -3.62 16.54 -20.66
C GLY A 316 -5.05 16.27 -20.19
N LEU A 317 -5.41 15.00 -19.99
CA LEU A 317 -6.72 14.60 -19.45
C LEU A 317 -6.92 15.08 -18.00
N ILE A 318 -5.89 14.98 -17.16
CA ILE A 318 -5.92 15.48 -15.78
C ILE A 318 -6.09 17.01 -15.78
N ALA A 319 -5.34 17.73 -16.61
CA ALA A 319 -5.43 19.18 -16.73
C ALA A 319 -6.86 19.63 -17.12
N ALA A 320 -7.42 19.04 -18.16
CA ALA A 320 -8.77 19.37 -18.63
C ALA A 320 -9.85 19.06 -17.55
N SER A 321 -9.69 17.97 -16.83
CA SER A 321 -10.59 17.63 -15.71
C SER A 321 -10.53 18.68 -14.59
N LYS A 322 -9.35 19.15 -14.23
CA LYS A 322 -9.15 20.16 -13.18
C LYS A 322 -9.73 21.54 -13.60
N GLU A 323 -9.46 21.98 -14.83
CA GLU A 323 -10.02 23.23 -15.37
C GLU A 323 -11.55 23.21 -15.37
N SER A 324 -12.15 22.07 -15.74
CA SER A 324 -13.60 21.91 -15.75
C SER A 324 -14.22 21.99 -14.35
N ALA A 325 -13.55 21.43 -13.34
CA ALA A 325 -13.99 21.48 -11.94
C ALA A 325 -13.93 22.92 -11.40
N GLU A 326 -12.82 23.63 -11.64
CA GLU A 326 -12.66 25.03 -11.21
C GLU A 326 -13.66 25.98 -11.88
N ALA A 327 -13.98 25.75 -13.17
CA ALA A 327 -14.98 26.54 -13.87
C ALA A 327 -16.38 26.36 -13.30
N PHE A 328 -16.73 25.12 -12.91
CA PHE A 328 -18.00 24.79 -12.27
C PHE A 328 -18.13 25.44 -10.88
N ASP A 329 -17.08 25.41 -10.07
CA ASP A 329 -17.07 26.01 -8.74
C ASP A 329 -17.22 27.55 -8.80
N LYS A 330 -16.52 28.22 -9.72
CA LYS A 330 -16.63 29.67 -9.94
C LYS A 330 -18.04 30.09 -10.40
N GLN A 331 -18.74 29.26 -11.17
CA GLN A 331 -20.13 29.55 -11.57
C GLN A 331 -21.10 29.43 -10.39
N ASN A 332 -20.85 28.54 -9.45
CA ASN A 332 -21.70 28.33 -8.29
C ASN A 332 -21.43 29.33 -7.14
N GLU A 333 -20.23 29.91 -7.07
CA GLU A 333 -19.89 30.97 -6.11
C GLU A 333 -20.43 32.35 -6.48
N ASN A 334 -20.79 32.58 -7.76
CA ASN A 334 -21.47 33.79 -8.24
C ASN A 334 -22.88 33.44 -8.80
N PRO A 335 -23.88 33.19 -7.94
CA PRO A 335 -25.25 33.18 -8.39
C PRO A 335 -25.58 34.60 -8.82
N VAL A 336 -25.86 34.78 -10.11
CA VAL A 336 -26.31 36.03 -10.72
C VAL A 336 -27.42 36.59 -9.85
N ALA A 337 -27.17 37.72 -9.18
CA ALA A 337 -28.20 38.52 -8.55
C ALA A 337 -29.06 39.12 -9.68
N GLU A 338 -30.19 38.48 -9.93
CA GLU A 338 -31.33 39.12 -10.66
C GLU A 338 -32.30 39.75 -9.65
#